data_a6a3dd55b246c27de240ca9ca37e07ad
#
_entry.id   a6a3dd55b246c27de240ca9ca37e07ad
#
_cell.length_a   1.000
_cell.length_b   1.000
_cell.length_c   1.000
_cell.angle_alpha   90.00
_cell.angle_beta   90.00
_cell.angle_gamma   90.00
#
_symmetry.space_group_name_H-M   'P 1'
#
loop_
_entity.id
_entity.type
_entity.pdbx_description
1 polymer ?
#
loop_
_entity_poly.entity_id
_entity_poly.type
_entity_poly.pdbx_seq_one_letter_code
_entity_poly.pdbx_strand_id
1 'polypeptide(L)'
;MTTLLMLYPAYGTVSCHEVCRHAEQIDGLRVVLADDSPTTSDLDIFDEVWELPPPENVKDAYALLRRWCEKRPADGLFLQSERGILLGSLMVRDLDLKGPSVEAAHLCSNKYLQRVALQKAGIGVPMFSLAEDEADVHRLAAQFGFPVLLKCVISTMSRLVTLISADDQVDASVARMREALKKSLDVKRLVSFSETGDVDLGCDPTRQFLVESFLKGDMIETDGFVVGDKPFTFGVTEQIQSIDPPFFIESYLLPSECTDNEAIETVSDATIRAMGLSDSAFSTEMRTLDGQTSIVEVNGRLGWDEGFSELFKVRTKQERILQAQQLALGYEMRLERDHSRCAALAYRSCYYNGIVEEIPTAAELNGLRTETLQLGLATHRGARFLAPPDPEVYPHVAWALATHPTSSHAANEIARTALERLQIMISRI
;
A
#
# COMPACT_ATOMS: atom_id res chain seq x y z
N MET A 1 8.84 17.88 -25.00
CA MET A 1 9.32 17.58 -23.65
C MET A 1 8.18 16.88 -22.96
N THR A 2 8.36 15.63 -22.57
CA THR A 2 7.33 14.80 -21.97
C THR A 2 7.16 15.17 -20.49
N THR A 3 5.92 15.27 -20.00
CA THR A 3 5.63 15.71 -18.62
C THR A 3 4.91 14.61 -17.85
N LEU A 4 5.51 14.15 -16.76
CA LEU A 4 4.90 13.24 -15.80
C LEU A 4 4.45 14.04 -14.58
N LEU A 5 3.17 13.96 -14.24
CA LEU A 5 2.61 14.62 -13.07
C LEU A 5 2.47 13.62 -11.92
N MET A 6 3.14 13.86 -10.81
CA MET A 6 3.05 13.10 -9.58
C MET A 6 2.02 13.74 -8.65
N LEU A 7 1.01 12.97 -8.24
CA LEU A 7 -0.07 13.46 -7.37
C LEU A 7 0.06 12.92 -5.95
N TYR A 8 0.10 13.83 -4.96
CA TYR A 8 0.03 13.54 -3.53
C TYR A 8 0.87 12.34 -3.13
N PRO A 9 2.19 12.39 -3.22
CA PRO A 9 3.03 11.31 -2.74
C PRO A 9 2.70 11.03 -1.27
N ALA A 10 2.43 9.77 -0.94
CA ALA A 10 2.15 9.41 0.43
C ALA A 10 3.45 9.41 1.24
N TYR A 11 3.40 9.90 2.47
CA TYR A 11 4.51 9.79 3.40
C TYR A 11 4.95 8.32 3.52
N GLY A 12 6.23 8.06 3.29
CA GLY A 12 6.86 6.75 3.44
C GLY A 12 6.56 5.74 2.32
N THR A 13 5.74 6.07 1.30
CA THR A 13 5.45 5.12 0.22
C THR A 13 6.46 5.18 -0.91
N VAL A 14 6.51 6.25 -1.70
CA VAL A 14 7.49 6.39 -2.78
C VAL A 14 8.35 7.62 -2.51
N SER A 15 9.66 7.44 -2.36
CA SER A 15 10.59 8.55 -2.18
C SER A 15 10.57 9.46 -3.39
N CYS A 16 10.26 10.75 -3.20
CA CYS A 16 10.34 11.77 -4.25
C CYS A 16 11.71 11.79 -4.93
N HIS A 17 12.79 11.62 -4.15
CA HIS A 17 14.14 11.52 -4.69
C HIS A 17 14.33 10.31 -5.62
N GLU A 18 13.76 9.15 -5.29
CA GLU A 18 13.84 7.97 -6.15
C GLU A 18 13.05 8.18 -7.44
N VAL A 19 11.87 8.80 -7.37
CA VAL A 19 11.08 9.12 -8.58
C VAL A 19 11.87 10.02 -9.50
N CYS A 20 12.44 11.12 -9.01
CA CYS A 20 13.25 12.05 -9.83
C CYS A 20 14.53 11.38 -10.37
N ARG A 21 15.25 10.62 -9.55
CA ARG A 21 16.45 9.86 -9.96
C ARG A 21 16.16 8.85 -11.09
N HIS A 22 15.01 8.16 -11.03
CA HIS A 22 14.64 7.23 -12.09
C HIS A 22 14.12 7.96 -13.34
N ALA A 23 13.48 9.10 -13.18
CA ALA A 23 13.05 9.95 -14.29
C ALA A 23 14.23 10.42 -15.17
N GLU A 24 15.42 10.64 -14.61
CA GLU A 24 16.64 10.95 -15.34
C GLU A 24 17.03 9.89 -16.39
N GLN A 25 16.53 8.67 -16.25
CA GLN A 25 16.76 7.58 -17.22
C GLN A 25 15.79 7.64 -18.42
N ILE A 26 14.86 8.58 -18.44
CA ILE A 26 13.90 8.78 -19.52
C ILE A 26 14.22 10.10 -20.22
N ASP A 27 14.72 10.03 -21.45
CA ASP A 27 15.18 11.20 -22.19
C ASP A 27 14.10 12.27 -22.32
N GLY A 28 14.40 13.48 -21.88
CA GLY A 28 13.53 14.65 -22.01
C GLY A 28 12.28 14.61 -21.14
N LEU A 29 12.25 13.75 -20.11
CA LEU A 29 11.17 13.71 -19.12
C LEU A 29 11.30 14.89 -18.13
N ARG A 30 10.19 15.55 -17.88
CA ARG A 30 9.98 16.48 -16.77
C ARG A 30 9.08 15.83 -15.75
N VAL A 31 9.40 15.98 -14.47
CA VAL A 31 8.55 15.54 -13.36
C VAL A 31 8.02 16.75 -12.61
N VAL A 32 6.69 16.85 -12.58
CA VAL A 32 5.97 17.90 -11.88
C VAL A 32 5.35 17.28 -10.62
N LEU A 33 5.60 17.87 -9.46
CA LEU A 33 4.93 17.49 -8.21
C LEU A 33 3.66 18.33 -8.04
N ALA A 34 2.54 17.68 -7.69
CA ALA A 34 1.33 18.35 -7.24
C ALA A 34 0.93 17.78 -5.86
N ASP A 35 1.12 18.56 -4.81
CA ASP A 35 0.95 18.15 -3.41
C ASP A 35 0.39 19.28 -2.55
N ASP A 36 -0.23 18.93 -1.41
CA ASP A 36 -0.79 19.90 -0.47
C ASP A 36 0.24 20.49 0.49
N SER A 37 1.39 19.89 0.63
CA SER A 37 2.42 20.28 1.60
C SER A 37 3.83 20.06 1.05
N PRO A 38 4.18 20.64 -0.13
CA PRO A 38 5.49 20.46 -0.70
C PRO A 38 6.58 21.04 0.24
N THR A 39 7.67 20.30 0.35
CA THR A 39 8.82 20.69 1.18
C THR A 39 9.82 21.54 0.39
N THR A 40 10.74 22.20 1.09
CA THR A 40 11.85 22.95 0.42
C THR A 40 12.72 22.01 -0.43
N SER A 41 12.92 20.76 0.02
CA SER A 41 13.69 19.79 -0.78
C SER A 41 12.96 19.37 -2.07
N ASP A 42 11.62 19.40 -2.08
CA ASP A 42 10.86 19.09 -3.30
C ASP A 42 11.05 20.17 -4.36
N LEU A 43 11.18 21.43 -3.96
CA LEU A 43 11.48 22.54 -4.88
C LEU A 43 12.85 22.42 -5.57
N ASP A 44 13.78 21.67 -4.95
CA ASP A 44 15.15 21.49 -5.48
C ASP A 44 15.25 20.29 -6.44
N ILE A 45 14.33 19.31 -6.35
CA ILE A 45 14.44 18.06 -7.10
C ILE A 45 13.41 17.90 -8.23
N PHE A 46 12.27 18.58 -8.15
CA PHE A 46 11.26 18.55 -9.21
C PHE A 46 11.43 19.72 -10.20
N ASP A 47 11.14 19.47 -11.49
CA ASP A 47 11.17 20.52 -12.50
C ASP A 47 10.15 21.64 -12.24
N GLU A 48 9.04 21.31 -11.60
CA GLU A 48 8.01 22.25 -11.18
C GLU A 48 7.21 21.66 -10.01
N VAL A 49 6.72 22.51 -9.12
CA VAL A 49 5.89 22.12 -7.97
C VAL A 49 4.60 22.93 -7.99
N TRP A 50 3.47 22.22 -7.90
CA TRP A 50 2.13 22.80 -7.82
C TRP A 50 1.53 22.53 -6.45
N GLU A 51 1.20 23.59 -5.73
CA GLU A 51 0.53 23.49 -4.44
C GLU A 51 -0.97 23.24 -4.65
N LEU A 52 -1.46 22.13 -4.13
CA LEU A 52 -2.86 21.70 -4.20
C LEU A 52 -3.58 21.93 -2.86
N PRO A 53 -4.93 22.03 -2.88
CA PRO A 53 -5.73 21.80 -1.69
C PRO A 53 -5.45 20.42 -1.06
N PRO A 54 -5.74 20.23 0.25
CA PRO A 54 -5.58 18.91 0.88
C PRO A 54 -6.34 17.79 0.14
N PRO A 55 -5.85 16.54 0.17
CA PRO A 55 -6.40 15.42 -0.63
C PRO A 55 -7.88 15.10 -0.36
N GLU A 56 -8.40 15.45 0.83
CA GLU A 56 -9.81 15.32 1.15
C GLU A 56 -10.70 16.36 0.44
N ASN A 57 -10.12 17.42 -0.12
CA ASN A 57 -10.84 18.39 -0.94
C ASN A 57 -10.67 18.11 -2.43
N VAL A 58 -11.18 16.95 -2.86
CA VAL A 58 -11.05 16.47 -4.26
C VAL A 58 -11.62 17.47 -5.25
N LYS A 59 -12.74 18.13 -4.93
CA LYS A 59 -13.42 19.05 -5.82
C LYS A 59 -12.54 20.24 -6.24
N ASP A 60 -11.92 20.91 -5.28
CA ASP A 60 -11.10 22.09 -5.55
C ASP A 60 -9.78 21.70 -6.20
N ALA A 61 -9.16 20.59 -5.74
CA ALA A 61 -7.95 20.05 -6.34
C ALA A 61 -8.17 19.66 -7.81
N TYR A 62 -9.27 18.98 -8.12
CA TYR A 62 -9.65 18.61 -9.47
C TYR A 62 -9.85 19.84 -10.40
N ALA A 63 -10.60 20.85 -9.92
CA ALA A 63 -10.81 22.08 -10.68
C ALA A 63 -9.52 22.85 -10.96
N LEU A 64 -8.58 22.82 -10.00
CA LEU A 64 -7.28 23.47 -10.13
C LEU A 64 -6.37 22.72 -11.11
N LEU A 65 -6.24 21.39 -10.95
CA LEU A 65 -5.45 20.53 -11.84
C LEU A 65 -5.93 20.62 -13.30
N ARG A 66 -7.22 20.53 -13.54
CA ARG A 66 -7.77 20.69 -14.91
C ARG A 66 -7.32 21.99 -15.54
N ARG A 67 -7.46 23.11 -14.81
CA ARG A 67 -7.06 24.45 -15.29
C ARG A 67 -5.55 24.55 -15.59
N TRP A 68 -4.72 23.85 -14.81
CA TRP A 68 -3.28 23.81 -15.07
C TRP A 68 -2.94 22.94 -16.27
N CYS A 69 -3.55 21.76 -16.38
CA CYS A 69 -3.33 20.86 -17.51
C CYS A 69 -3.84 21.42 -18.85
N GLU A 70 -4.84 22.29 -18.85
CA GLU A 70 -5.25 23.03 -20.06
C GLU A 70 -4.13 23.94 -20.60
N LYS A 71 -3.27 24.46 -19.75
CA LYS A 71 -2.15 25.35 -20.11
C LYS A 71 -0.83 24.61 -20.27
N ARG A 72 -0.68 23.52 -19.53
CA ARG A 72 0.54 22.72 -19.40
C ARG A 72 0.14 21.25 -19.37
N PRO A 73 -0.09 20.63 -20.54
CA PRO A 73 -0.52 19.25 -20.62
C PRO A 73 0.45 18.31 -19.91
N ALA A 74 -0.10 17.34 -19.17
CA ALA A 74 0.63 16.18 -18.68
C ALA A 74 0.49 15.06 -19.70
N ASP A 75 1.57 14.30 -19.93
CA ASP A 75 1.60 13.14 -20.82
C ASP A 75 1.38 11.84 -20.03
N GLY A 76 1.48 11.88 -18.70
CA GLY A 76 1.21 10.78 -17.80
C GLY A 76 1.00 11.22 -16.35
N LEU A 77 0.31 10.36 -15.57
CA LEU A 77 0.09 10.58 -14.14
C LEU A 77 0.76 9.46 -13.33
N PHE A 78 1.67 9.81 -12.42
CA PHE A 78 2.28 8.87 -11.50
C PHE A 78 1.40 8.69 -10.26
N LEU A 79 0.55 7.66 -10.28
CA LEU A 79 -0.49 7.39 -9.29
C LEU A 79 -0.10 6.24 -8.36
N GLN A 80 0.94 6.42 -7.56
CA GLN A 80 1.46 5.41 -6.63
C GLN A 80 1.19 5.79 -5.17
N SER A 81 0.04 6.44 -4.93
CA SER A 81 -0.40 6.87 -3.61
C SER A 81 -1.91 6.76 -3.49
N GLU A 82 -2.37 6.25 -2.36
CA GLU A 82 -3.80 6.21 -2.04
C GLU A 82 -4.41 7.58 -1.82
N ARG A 83 -3.58 8.59 -1.50
CA ARG A 83 -4.02 9.98 -1.41
C ARG A 83 -4.38 10.54 -2.78
N GLY A 84 -3.67 10.11 -3.84
CA GLY A 84 -3.80 10.63 -5.19
C GLY A 84 -4.67 9.82 -6.15
N ILE A 85 -4.90 8.52 -5.89
CA ILE A 85 -5.47 7.61 -6.89
C ILE A 85 -6.91 7.97 -7.30
N LEU A 86 -7.77 8.39 -6.38
CA LEU A 86 -9.16 8.76 -6.67
C LEU A 86 -9.21 10.03 -7.53
N LEU A 87 -8.51 11.08 -7.13
CA LEU A 87 -8.39 12.31 -7.92
C LEU A 87 -7.72 12.03 -9.26
N GLY A 88 -6.65 11.23 -9.25
CA GLY A 88 -5.90 10.86 -10.45
C GLY A 88 -6.75 10.12 -11.47
N SER A 89 -7.65 9.24 -11.05
CA SER A 89 -8.54 8.52 -11.97
C SER A 89 -9.53 9.44 -12.70
N LEU A 90 -10.01 10.50 -12.04
CA LEU A 90 -10.80 11.55 -12.70
C LEU A 90 -9.97 12.30 -13.76
N MET A 91 -8.71 12.60 -13.44
CA MET A 91 -7.79 13.25 -14.37
C MET A 91 -7.40 12.35 -15.54
N VAL A 92 -7.15 11.05 -15.29
CA VAL A 92 -6.90 10.03 -16.33
C VAL A 92 -8.04 10.01 -17.33
N ARG A 93 -9.28 9.95 -16.87
CA ARG A 93 -10.48 9.97 -17.70
C ARG A 93 -10.58 11.24 -18.55
N ASP A 94 -10.41 12.40 -17.94
CA ASP A 94 -10.66 13.69 -18.61
C ASP A 94 -9.53 14.12 -19.55
N LEU A 95 -8.32 13.64 -19.32
CA LEU A 95 -7.14 13.93 -20.15
C LEU A 95 -6.82 12.81 -21.14
N ASP A 96 -7.60 11.73 -21.15
CA ASP A 96 -7.39 10.53 -21.99
C ASP A 96 -5.98 9.93 -21.81
N LEU A 97 -5.55 9.81 -20.56
CA LEU A 97 -4.22 9.29 -20.19
C LEU A 97 -4.26 7.80 -19.82
N LYS A 98 -3.08 7.18 -19.75
CA LYS A 98 -2.90 5.83 -19.21
C LYS A 98 -3.08 5.85 -17.69
N GLY A 99 -3.78 4.82 -17.16
CA GLY A 99 -4.02 4.68 -15.72
C GLY A 99 -5.34 3.98 -15.41
N PRO A 100 -5.66 3.80 -14.12
CA PRO A 100 -6.88 3.12 -13.69
C PRO A 100 -8.11 3.95 -14.05
N SER A 101 -9.18 3.28 -14.47
CA SER A 101 -10.49 3.91 -14.64
C SER A 101 -11.03 4.42 -13.28
N VAL A 102 -11.99 5.34 -13.32
CA VAL A 102 -12.66 5.86 -12.12
C VAL A 102 -13.30 4.72 -11.33
N GLU A 103 -13.92 3.75 -12.00
CA GLU A 103 -14.53 2.58 -11.37
C GLU A 103 -13.48 1.69 -10.69
N ALA A 104 -12.40 1.34 -11.39
CA ALA A 104 -11.33 0.50 -10.83
C ALA A 104 -10.64 1.16 -9.62
N ALA A 105 -10.33 2.46 -9.71
CA ALA A 105 -9.76 3.21 -8.59
C ALA A 105 -10.71 3.25 -7.39
N HIS A 106 -12.01 3.43 -7.64
CA HIS A 106 -13.03 3.40 -6.59
C HIS A 106 -13.15 2.01 -5.94
N LEU A 107 -13.22 0.93 -6.72
CA LEU A 107 -13.25 -0.43 -6.19
C LEU A 107 -12.02 -0.75 -5.34
N CYS A 108 -10.83 -0.33 -5.75
CA CYS A 108 -9.61 -0.51 -4.96
C CYS A 108 -9.58 0.33 -3.67
N SER A 109 -10.32 1.45 -3.62
CA SER A 109 -10.35 2.34 -2.45
C SER A 109 -11.52 2.06 -1.49
N ASN A 110 -12.55 1.35 -1.92
CA ASN A 110 -13.75 1.06 -1.14
C ASN A 110 -13.84 -0.43 -0.81
N LYS A 111 -13.47 -0.79 0.42
CA LYS A 111 -13.41 -2.18 0.87
C LYS A 111 -14.75 -2.92 0.73
N TYR A 112 -15.88 -2.25 0.94
CA TYR A 112 -17.20 -2.88 0.78
C TYR A 112 -17.48 -3.23 -0.69
N LEU A 113 -17.33 -2.26 -1.60
CA LEU A 113 -17.55 -2.51 -3.02
C LEU A 113 -16.54 -3.51 -3.60
N GLN A 114 -15.31 -3.49 -3.10
CA GLN A 114 -14.29 -4.50 -3.43
C GLN A 114 -14.80 -5.91 -3.10
N ARG A 115 -15.35 -6.12 -1.90
CA ARG A 115 -15.92 -7.43 -1.51
C ARG A 115 -17.08 -7.82 -2.41
N VAL A 116 -17.99 -6.89 -2.71
CA VAL A 116 -19.13 -7.12 -3.61
C VAL A 116 -18.67 -7.55 -5.00
N ALA A 117 -17.69 -6.84 -5.57
CA ALA A 117 -17.16 -7.13 -6.91
C ALA A 117 -16.48 -8.51 -6.96
N LEU A 118 -15.64 -8.83 -5.98
CA LEU A 118 -14.91 -10.10 -5.90
C LEU A 118 -15.86 -11.27 -5.65
N GLN A 119 -16.82 -11.12 -4.76
CA GLN A 119 -17.85 -12.15 -4.52
C GLN A 119 -18.67 -12.44 -5.78
N LYS A 120 -19.08 -11.40 -6.52
CA LYS A 120 -19.78 -11.53 -7.79
C LYS A 120 -18.95 -12.25 -8.86
N ALA A 121 -17.64 -12.08 -8.82
CA ALA A 121 -16.69 -12.79 -9.71
C ALA A 121 -16.38 -14.22 -9.25
N GLY A 122 -16.95 -14.70 -8.12
CA GLY A 122 -16.67 -16.02 -7.57
C GLY A 122 -15.31 -16.16 -6.90
N ILE A 123 -14.65 -15.04 -6.58
CA ILE A 123 -13.36 -15.01 -5.90
C ILE A 123 -13.59 -15.06 -4.38
N GLY A 124 -12.77 -15.83 -3.67
CA GLY A 124 -12.86 -15.99 -2.22
C GLY A 124 -12.69 -14.66 -1.48
N VAL A 125 -13.64 -14.33 -0.61
CA VAL A 125 -13.61 -13.18 0.30
C VAL A 125 -14.14 -13.63 1.67
N PRO A 126 -13.83 -12.90 2.78
CA PRO A 126 -14.47 -13.19 4.06
C PRO A 126 -15.99 -13.04 3.97
N MET A 127 -16.73 -13.63 4.89
CA MET A 127 -18.12 -13.20 5.11
C MET A 127 -18.08 -11.73 5.51
N PHE A 128 -18.95 -10.91 4.93
CA PHE A 128 -18.93 -9.46 5.16
C PHE A 128 -20.33 -8.86 5.12
N SER A 129 -20.50 -7.77 5.84
CA SER A 129 -21.70 -6.92 5.77
C SER A 129 -21.38 -5.52 6.28
N LEU A 130 -22.16 -4.54 5.84
CA LEU A 130 -22.18 -3.22 6.47
C LEU A 130 -22.92 -3.26 7.79
N ALA A 131 -22.50 -2.43 8.73
CA ALA A 131 -23.13 -2.17 10.01
C ALA A 131 -23.15 -0.67 10.31
N GLU A 132 -24.11 -0.21 11.10
CA GLU A 132 -24.21 1.18 11.56
C GLU A 132 -24.11 1.32 13.07
N ASP A 133 -24.46 0.27 13.80
CA ASP A 133 -24.57 0.30 15.26
C ASP A 133 -24.13 -1.01 15.93
N GLU A 134 -24.14 -0.98 17.26
CA GLU A 134 -23.74 -2.09 18.11
C GLU A 134 -24.66 -3.32 17.87
N ALA A 135 -25.96 -3.11 17.66
CA ALA A 135 -26.93 -4.20 17.44
C ALA A 135 -26.62 -4.94 16.13
N ASP A 136 -26.25 -4.21 15.08
CA ASP A 136 -25.79 -4.81 13.83
C ASP A 136 -24.54 -5.66 14.04
N VAL A 137 -23.54 -5.14 14.75
CA VAL A 137 -22.26 -5.85 14.99
C VAL A 137 -22.49 -7.11 15.83
N HIS A 138 -23.27 -7.04 16.91
CA HIS A 138 -23.66 -8.23 17.70
C HIS A 138 -24.33 -9.28 16.84
N ARG A 139 -25.30 -8.89 16.01
CA ARG A 139 -26.01 -9.79 15.10
C ARG A 139 -25.07 -10.44 14.08
N LEU A 140 -24.19 -9.65 13.46
CA LEU A 140 -23.24 -10.14 12.45
C LEU A 140 -22.15 -11.03 13.08
N ALA A 141 -21.64 -10.67 14.26
CA ALA A 141 -20.68 -11.48 14.99
C ALA A 141 -21.28 -12.83 15.42
N ALA A 142 -22.55 -12.84 15.84
CA ALA A 142 -23.28 -14.10 16.12
C ALA A 142 -23.43 -14.98 14.87
N GLN A 143 -23.59 -14.36 13.68
CA GLN A 143 -23.71 -15.07 12.40
C GLN A 143 -22.37 -15.58 11.88
N PHE A 144 -21.31 -14.77 11.95
CA PHE A 144 -20.00 -15.07 11.39
C PHE A 144 -19.13 -15.92 12.32
N GLY A 145 -19.37 -15.83 13.63
CA GLY A 145 -18.52 -16.37 14.68
C GLY A 145 -17.34 -15.47 15.00
N PHE A 146 -16.96 -15.43 16.30
CA PHE A 146 -15.76 -14.70 16.72
C PHE A 146 -14.47 -15.47 16.35
N PRO A 147 -13.37 -14.78 16.09
CA PRO A 147 -13.24 -13.31 16.03
C PRO A 147 -13.82 -12.72 14.74
N VAL A 148 -14.25 -11.45 14.80
CA VAL A 148 -14.63 -10.64 13.63
C VAL A 148 -13.75 -9.40 13.54
N LEU A 149 -13.65 -8.83 12.35
CA LEU A 149 -12.96 -7.58 12.08
C LEU A 149 -13.98 -6.46 11.83
N LEU A 150 -13.78 -5.34 12.52
CA LEU A 150 -14.47 -4.09 12.27
C LEU A 150 -13.55 -3.17 11.50
N LYS A 151 -13.97 -2.68 10.31
CA LYS A 151 -13.14 -1.88 9.41
C LYS A 151 -13.88 -0.65 8.91
N CYS A 152 -13.18 0.48 8.79
CA CYS A 152 -13.66 1.57 7.95
C CYS A 152 -13.72 1.12 6.49
N VAL A 153 -14.70 1.59 5.72
CA VAL A 153 -14.83 1.22 4.28
C VAL A 153 -13.68 1.74 3.43
N ILE A 154 -13.02 2.81 3.87
CA ILE A 154 -11.77 3.32 3.29
C ILE A 154 -10.77 3.62 4.40
N SER A 155 -9.62 2.99 4.34
CA SER A 155 -8.47 3.24 5.24
C SER A 155 -7.23 2.54 4.70
N THR A 156 -6.07 2.97 5.13
CA THR A 156 -4.74 2.48 4.72
C THR A 156 -3.91 2.08 5.94
N MET A 157 -2.83 1.31 5.76
CA MET A 157 -1.88 0.93 6.80
C MET A 157 -2.54 0.31 8.05
N SER A 158 -3.51 -0.58 7.87
CA SER A 158 -4.30 -1.20 8.95
C SER A 158 -4.99 -0.21 9.90
N ARG A 159 -5.07 1.07 9.53
CA ARG A 159 -5.80 2.07 10.32
C ARG A 159 -7.29 1.75 10.36
N LEU A 160 -7.91 1.99 11.51
CA LEU A 160 -9.34 1.73 11.71
C LEU A 160 -9.73 0.28 11.37
N VAL A 161 -8.84 -0.67 11.69
CA VAL A 161 -9.10 -2.10 11.70
C VAL A 161 -9.03 -2.59 13.15
N THR A 162 -10.13 -3.15 13.64
CA THR A 162 -10.23 -3.63 15.01
C THR A 162 -10.62 -5.10 15.01
N LEU A 163 -9.80 -5.94 15.67
CA LEU A 163 -10.14 -7.33 15.94
C LEU A 163 -11.05 -7.39 17.17
N ILE A 164 -12.22 -7.97 17.03
CA ILE A 164 -13.19 -8.22 18.09
C ILE A 164 -13.21 -9.72 18.35
N SER A 165 -12.68 -10.14 19.49
CA SER A 165 -12.50 -11.54 19.83
C SER A 165 -13.65 -12.11 20.69
N ALA A 166 -14.46 -11.23 21.32
CA ALA A 166 -15.57 -11.60 22.17
C ALA A 166 -16.66 -10.53 22.17
N ASP A 167 -17.88 -10.93 22.54
CA ASP A 167 -19.07 -10.08 22.49
C ASP A 167 -18.97 -8.82 23.36
N ASP A 168 -18.32 -8.91 24.51
CA ASP A 168 -18.12 -7.80 25.45
C ASP A 168 -17.21 -6.67 24.90
N GLN A 169 -16.52 -6.90 23.80
CA GLN A 169 -15.65 -5.91 23.12
C GLN A 169 -16.42 -5.07 22.09
N VAL A 170 -17.62 -5.48 21.69
CA VAL A 170 -18.37 -4.88 20.57
C VAL A 170 -18.67 -3.40 20.83
N ASP A 171 -19.35 -3.08 21.91
CA ASP A 171 -19.83 -1.71 22.17
C ASP A 171 -18.71 -0.68 22.22
N ALA A 172 -17.62 -1.00 22.90
CA ALA A 172 -16.45 -0.15 22.98
C ALA A 172 -15.76 0.03 21.61
N SER A 173 -15.74 -1.02 20.78
CA SER A 173 -15.15 -0.98 19.44
C SER A 173 -15.97 -0.15 18.48
N VAL A 174 -17.31 -0.29 18.50
CA VAL A 174 -18.23 0.52 17.70
C VAL A 174 -18.17 1.99 18.10
N ALA A 175 -18.17 2.28 19.39
CA ALA A 175 -18.05 3.68 19.88
C ALA A 175 -16.76 4.33 19.36
N ARG A 176 -15.61 3.64 19.42
CA ARG A 176 -14.33 4.13 18.88
C ARG A 176 -14.40 4.33 17.36
N MET A 177 -14.97 3.37 16.61
CA MET A 177 -15.12 3.46 15.17
C MET A 177 -15.94 4.70 14.78
N ARG A 178 -17.09 4.93 15.40
CA ARG A 178 -17.94 6.10 15.13
C ARG A 178 -17.21 7.42 15.36
N GLU A 179 -16.45 7.53 16.44
CA GLU A 179 -15.64 8.74 16.69
C GLU A 179 -14.51 8.93 15.67
N ALA A 180 -13.92 7.83 15.22
CA ALA A 180 -12.88 7.85 14.21
C ALA A 180 -13.43 8.25 12.82
N LEU A 181 -14.59 7.74 12.41
CA LEU A 181 -15.24 8.10 11.14
C LEU A 181 -15.48 9.61 11.02
N LYS A 182 -15.92 10.27 12.10
CA LYS A 182 -16.14 11.74 12.11
C LYS A 182 -14.88 12.55 11.79
N LYS A 183 -13.71 12.02 12.12
CA LYS A 183 -12.41 12.69 11.98
C LYS A 183 -11.63 12.23 10.75
N SER A 184 -12.00 11.09 10.15
CA SER A 184 -11.27 10.47 9.07
C SER A 184 -11.18 11.36 7.82
N LEU A 185 -9.97 11.71 7.43
CA LEU A 185 -9.69 12.43 6.18
C LEU A 185 -9.93 11.52 4.97
N ASP A 186 -9.69 10.22 5.10
CA ASP A 186 -9.97 9.24 4.05
C ASP A 186 -11.46 9.17 3.72
N VAL A 187 -12.33 9.18 4.75
CA VAL A 187 -13.78 9.23 4.56
C VAL A 187 -14.20 10.53 3.86
N LYS A 188 -13.67 11.68 4.31
CA LYS A 188 -13.95 12.98 3.67
C LYS A 188 -13.51 12.98 2.20
N ARG A 189 -12.32 12.42 1.91
CA ARG A 189 -11.80 12.28 0.54
C ARG A 189 -12.74 11.44 -0.33
N LEU A 190 -13.22 10.30 0.18
CA LEU A 190 -14.13 9.43 -0.57
C LEU A 190 -15.47 10.12 -0.87
N VAL A 191 -16.03 10.84 0.10
CA VAL A 191 -17.26 11.63 -0.10
C VAL A 191 -17.04 12.73 -1.14
N SER A 192 -15.97 13.51 -1.01
CA SER A 192 -15.63 14.58 -1.97
C SER A 192 -15.37 14.04 -3.38
N PHE A 193 -14.75 12.85 -3.50
CA PHE A 193 -14.59 12.15 -4.78
C PHE A 193 -15.92 11.78 -5.40
N SER A 194 -16.83 11.17 -4.63
CA SER A 194 -18.18 10.81 -5.08
C SER A 194 -18.93 12.01 -5.63
N GLU A 195 -18.94 13.12 -4.89
CA GLU A 195 -19.61 14.36 -5.32
C GLU A 195 -18.97 14.97 -6.57
N THR A 196 -17.63 14.90 -6.70
CA THR A 196 -16.90 15.47 -7.83
C THR A 196 -17.06 14.64 -9.09
N GLY A 197 -17.03 13.32 -8.96
CA GLY A 197 -17.07 12.36 -10.07
C GLY A 197 -18.45 11.85 -10.42
N ASP A 198 -19.50 12.23 -9.67
CA ASP A 198 -20.87 11.66 -9.73
C ASP A 198 -20.85 10.12 -9.62
N VAL A 199 -20.16 9.62 -8.55
CA VAL A 199 -19.90 8.20 -8.34
C VAL A 199 -20.72 7.70 -7.14
N ASP A 200 -21.51 6.63 -7.33
CA ASP A 200 -22.24 5.97 -6.24
C ASP A 200 -21.27 5.18 -5.36
N LEU A 201 -21.22 5.49 -4.07
CA LEU A 201 -20.37 4.81 -3.09
C LEU A 201 -20.90 3.45 -2.66
N GLY A 202 -22.15 3.11 -2.95
CA GLY A 202 -22.80 1.88 -2.52
C GLY A 202 -23.03 1.77 -0.99
N CYS A 203 -22.59 2.78 -0.23
CA CYS A 203 -22.76 2.87 1.23
C CYS A 203 -22.59 4.32 1.69
N ASP A 204 -22.96 4.61 2.93
CA ASP A 204 -22.65 5.88 3.61
C ASP A 204 -21.38 5.73 4.47
N PRO A 205 -20.18 6.12 3.96
CA PRO A 205 -18.93 5.93 4.69
C PRO A 205 -18.79 6.80 5.94
N THR A 206 -19.71 7.78 6.15
CA THR A 206 -19.72 8.64 7.33
C THR A 206 -20.38 8.00 8.54
N ARG A 207 -21.16 6.93 8.30
CA ARG A 207 -21.97 6.23 9.32
C ARG A 207 -21.76 4.74 9.31
N GLN A 208 -21.56 4.14 8.11
CA GLN A 208 -21.43 2.71 7.92
C GLN A 208 -19.95 2.27 7.95
N PHE A 209 -19.74 1.11 8.50
CA PHE A 209 -18.46 0.43 8.56
C PHE A 209 -18.64 -1.05 8.20
N LEU A 210 -17.56 -1.71 7.84
CA LEU A 210 -17.55 -3.09 7.39
C LEU A 210 -17.29 -4.02 8.57
N VAL A 211 -18.11 -5.07 8.72
CA VAL A 211 -17.86 -6.22 9.60
C VAL A 211 -17.48 -7.41 8.74
N GLU A 212 -16.35 -8.05 9.05
CA GLU A 212 -15.86 -9.22 8.33
C GLU A 212 -15.57 -10.39 9.27
N SER A 213 -15.81 -11.63 8.82
CA SER A 213 -15.25 -12.80 9.48
C SER A 213 -13.72 -12.75 9.42
N PHE A 214 -13.05 -13.20 10.48
CA PHE A 214 -11.58 -13.27 10.49
C PHE A 214 -11.10 -14.44 9.62
N LEU A 215 -10.33 -14.14 8.59
CA LEU A 215 -9.67 -15.13 7.76
C LEU A 215 -8.45 -15.70 8.50
N LYS A 216 -8.39 -17.02 8.59
CA LYS A 216 -7.23 -17.76 9.12
C LYS A 216 -6.26 -18.10 7.98
N GLY A 217 -5.08 -18.58 8.34
CA GLY A 217 -4.06 -19.06 7.39
C GLY A 217 -2.93 -18.08 7.17
N ASP A 218 -2.05 -18.44 6.26
CA ASP A 218 -0.85 -17.68 5.95
C ASP A 218 -1.17 -16.42 5.16
N MET A 219 -0.48 -15.34 5.45
CA MET A 219 -0.65 -14.07 4.77
C MET A 219 0.27 -14.00 3.57
N ILE A 220 -0.32 -13.75 2.41
CA ILE A 220 0.35 -13.76 1.11
C ILE A 220 0.06 -12.43 0.41
N GLU A 221 1.03 -11.94 -0.32
CA GLU A 221 0.91 -10.75 -1.15
C GLU A 221 1.42 -11.01 -2.58
N THR A 222 0.78 -10.39 -3.54
CA THR A 222 1.26 -10.30 -4.91
C THR A 222 1.27 -8.85 -5.36
N ASP A 223 2.38 -8.43 -5.95
CA ASP A 223 2.56 -7.11 -6.54
C ASP A 223 2.86 -7.22 -8.03
N GLY A 224 2.52 -6.18 -8.77
CA GLY A 224 2.79 -6.19 -10.19
C GLY A 224 2.27 -4.98 -10.94
N PHE A 225 2.25 -5.14 -12.26
CA PHE A 225 1.67 -4.18 -13.20
C PHE A 225 0.58 -4.83 -14.04
N VAL A 226 -0.37 -4.01 -14.45
CA VAL A 226 -1.34 -4.35 -15.51
C VAL A 226 -0.98 -3.51 -16.73
N VAL A 227 -0.62 -4.16 -17.82
CA VAL A 227 -0.29 -3.49 -19.09
C VAL A 227 -1.45 -3.74 -20.07
N GLY A 228 -2.19 -2.69 -20.40
CA GLY A 228 -3.51 -2.86 -20.98
C GLY A 228 -4.43 -3.59 -20.01
N ASP A 229 -4.84 -4.80 -20.34
CA ASP A 229 -5.68 -5.69 -19.53
C ASP A 229 -4.93 -6.94 -19.00
N LYS A 230 -3.60 -6.98 -19.13
CA LYS A 230 -2.77 -8.15 -18.81
C LYS A 230 -2.01 -7.92 -17.51
N PRO A 231 -2.40 -8.60 -16.42
CA PRO A 231 -1.62 -8.61 -15.20
C PRO A 231 -0.25 -9.25 -15.40
N PHE A 232 0.75 -8.70 -14.75
CA PHE A 232 2.08 -9.28 -14.62
C PHE A 232 2.51 -9.17 -13.17
N THR A 233 2.63 -10.31 -12.50
CA THR A 233 3.01 -10.42 -11.09
C THR A 233 4.52 -10.53 -10.94
N PHE A 234 5.12 -9.83 -9.99
CA PHE A 234 6.56 -9.93 -9.68
C PHE A 234 6.93 -11.26 -9.00
N GLY A 235 5.94 -11.91 -8.41
CA GLY A 235 6.04 -13.16 -7.68
C GLY A 235 5.08 -13.17 -6.49
N VAL A 236 5.08 -14.26 -5.76
CA VAL A 236 4.26 -14.43 -4.55
C VAL A 236 5.13 -14.21 -3.33
N THR A 237 4.75 -13.26 -2.51
CA THR A 237 5.44 -12.88 -1.27
C THR A 237 4.67 -13.43 -0.07
N GLU A 238 5.35 -14.09 0.85
CA GLU A 238 4.81 -14.44 2.16
C GLU A 238 5.05 -13.29 3.13
N GLN A 239 4.03 -12.91 3.91
CA GLN A 239 4.14 -11.91 4.97
C GLN A 239 4.19 -12.59 6.34
N ILE A 240 5.24 -12.34 7.10
CA ILE A 240 5.28 -12.66 8.53
C ILE A 240 4.80 -11.42 9.28
N GLN A 241 3.70 -11.58 10.01
CA GLN A 241 3.07 -10.48 10.78
C GLN A 241 3.32 -10.63 12.28
N SER A 242 3.38 -9.50 12.98
CA SER A 242 3.42 -9.45 14.44
C SER A 242 2.14 -10.03 15.05
N ILE A 243 2.29 -10.64 16.22
CA ILE A 243 1.18 -11.22 16.99
C ILE A 243 0.58 -10.17 17.93
N ASP A 244 1.43 -9.41 18.59
CA ASP A 244 1.05 -8.36 19.54
C ASP A 244 2.00 -7.15 19.42
N PRO A 245 1.54 -6.01 18.96
CA PRO A 245 0.23 -5.74 18.35
C PRO A 245 0.03 -6.49 17.02
N PRO A 246 -1.20 -6.90 16.66
CA PRO A 246 -1.44 -7.69 15.45
C PRO A 246 -1.33 -6.82 14.17
N PHE A 247 -1.12 -7.50 13.03
CA PHE A 247 -1.19 -6.96 11.66
C PHE A 247 -0.03 -6.08 11.19
N PHE A 248 1.05 -5.91 11.98
CA PHE A 248 2.24 -5.24 11.48
C PHE A 248 3.17 -6.26 10.81
N ILE A 249 3.70 -5.91 9.64
CA ILE A 249 4.58 -6.77 8.87
C ILE A 249 5.98 -6.75 9.50
N GLU A 250 6.49 -7.92 9.85
CA GLU A 250 7.84 -8.11 10.38
C GLU A 250 8.82 -8.61 9.32
N SER A 251 8.31 -9.32 8.29
CA SER A 251 9.13 -9.77 7.18
C SER A 251 8.28 -10.06 5.94
N TYR A 252 8.91 -9.87 4.77
CA TYR A 252 8.46 -10.36 3.47
C TYR A 252 9.44 -11.41 2.95
N LEU A 253 8.94 -12.54 2.50
CA LEU A 253 9.72 -13.66 1.96
C LEU A 253 9.33 -13.89 0.50
N LEU A 254 10.28 -13.85 -0.41
CA LEU A 254 10.06 -13.97 -1.86
C LEU A 254 11.04 -15.00 -2.50
N PRO A 255 10.54 -16.06 -3.14
CA PRO A 255 9.14 -16.45 -3.25
C PRO A 255 8.59 -17.00 -1.93
N SER A 256 7.26 -17.07 -1.82
CA SER A 256 6.62 -17.83 -0.74
C SER A 256 7.02 -19.32 -0.81
N GLU A 257 7.29 -19.91 0.35
CA GLU A 257 7.56 -21.36 0.49
C GLU A 257 6.38 -22.10 1.15
N CYS A 258 5.37 -21.38 1.63
CA CYS A 258 4.20 -21.96 2.28
C CYS A 258 3.02 -22.23 1.33
N THR A 259 3.11 -21.86 0.04
CA THR A 259 1.99 -21.95 -0.91
C THR A 259 2.40 -22.54 -2.27
N ASP A 260 1.39 -22.96 -3.04
CA ASP A 260 1.50 -23.14 -4.49
C ASP A 260 1.43 -21.76 -5.17
N ASN A 261 2.60 -21.24 -5.54
CA ASN A 261 2.73 -19.90 -6.09
C ASN A 261 2.00 -19.73 -7.43
N GLU A 262 1.91 -20.77 -8.26
CA GLU A 262 1.20 -20.73 -9.54
C GLU A 262 -0.32 -20.62 -9.32
N ALA A 263 -0.85 -21.35 -8.33
CA ALA A 263 -2.25 -21.24 -7.93
C ALA A 263 -2.56 -19.85 -7.39
N ILE A 264 -1.69 -19.27 -6.55
CA ILE A 264 -1.84 -17.92 -6.01
C ILE A 264 -1.80 -16.86 -7.13
N GLU A 265 -0.86 -16.95 -8.07
CA GLU A 265 -0.79 -16.04 -9.22
C GLU A 265 -2.06 -16.11 -10.06
N THR A 266 -2.63 -17.30 -10.26
CA THR A 266 -3.90 -17.49 -10.97
C THR A 266 -5.06 -16.76 -10.27
N VAL A 267 -5.15 -16.86 -8.93
CA VAL A 267 -6.16 -16.15 -8.13
C VAL A 267 -5.93 -14.65 -8.21
N SER A 268 -4.67 -14.20 -8.11
CA SER A 268 -4.30 -12.79 -8.25
C SER A 268 -4.72 -12.22 -9.60
N ASP A 269 -4.40 -12.90 -10.69
CA ASP A 269 -4.77 -12.48 -12.05
C ASP A 269 -6.30 -12.37 -12.21
N ALA A 270 -7.05 -13.35 -11.71
CA ALA A 270 -8.51 -13.30 -11.73
C ALA A 270 -9.06 -12.13 -10.91
N THR A 271 -8.45 -11.87 -9.75
CA THR A 271 -8.78 -10.74 -8.86
C THR A 271 -8.57 -9.41 -9.56
N ILE A 272 -7.41 -9.18 -10.15
CA ILE A 272 -7.07 -7.94 -10.85
C ILE A 272 -8.02 -7.67 -12.02
N ARG A 273 -8.37 -8.72 -12.79
CA ARG A 273 -9.36 -8.61 -13.86
C ARG A 273 -10.76 -8.27 -13.35
N ALA A 274 -11.17 -8.87 -12.22
CA ALA A 274 -12.47 -8.59 -11.58
C ALA A 274 -12.54 -7.15 -11.05
N MET A 275 -11.41 -6.57 -10.64
CA MET A 275 -11.30 -5.17 -10.22
C MET A 275 -11.27 -4.18 -11.40
N GLY A 276 -11.14 -4.67 -12.63
CA GLY A 276 -11.11 -3.83 -13.84
C GLY A 276 -9.87 -2.95 -13.94
N LEU A 277 -8.77 -3.31 -13.29
CA LEU A 277 -7.52 -2.57 -13.35
C LEU A 277 -6.91 -2.70 -14.75
N SER A 278 -6.44 -1.57 -15.29
CA SER A 278 -5.73 -1.46 -16.57
C SER A 278 -4.66 -0.37 -16.48
N ASP A 279 -3.58 -0.53 -17.19
CA ASP A 279 -2.46 0.42 -17.26
C ASP A 279 -2.09 1.00 -15.86
N SER A 280 -1.99 0.12 -14.86
CA SER A 280 -1.78 0.50 -13.46
C SER A 280 -0.87 -0.50 -12.75
N ALA A 281 -0.33 -0.10 -11.61
CA ALA A 281 0.25 -1.05 -10.66
C ALA A 281 -0.83 -1.65 -9.76
N PHE A 282 -0.51 -2.76 -9.10
CA PHE A 282 -1.36 -3.36 -8.08
C PHE A 282 -0.54 -3.99 -6.95
N SER A 283 -1.18 -4.09 -5.79
CA SER A 283 -0.79 -4.94 -4.67
C SER A 283 -2.04 -5.66 -4.17
N THR A 284 -1.97 -6.97 -3.96
CA THR A 284 -3.10 -7.80 -3.54
C THR A 284 -2.72 -8.63 -2.34
N GLU A 285 -3.35 -8.37 -1.21
CA GLU A 285 -3.20 -9.14 0.02
C GLU A 285 -4.22 -10.27 0.08
N MET A 286 -3.77 -11.44 0.48
CA MET A 286 -4.56 -12.67 0.53
C MET A 286 -4.25 -13.48 1.78
N ARG A 287 -5.22 -14.29 2.21
CA ARG A 287 -4.95 -15.39 3.16
C ARG A 287 -5.23 -16.72 2.51
N THR A 288 -4.33 -17.67 2.75
CA THR A 288 -4.47 -19.04 2.26
C THR A 288 -4.46 -20.03 3.42
N LEU A 289 -5.40 -20.97 3.39
CA LEU A 289 -5.51 -22.05 4.36
C LEU A 289 -6.01 -23.32 3.63
N ASP A 290 -5.29 -24.44 3.77
CA ASP A 290 -5.64 -25.71 3.16
C ASP A 290 -5.91 -25.62 1.64
N GLY A 291 -5.14 -24.78 0.92
CA GLY A 291 -5.26 -24.54 -0.52
C GLY A 291 -6.44 -23.63 -0.93
N GLN A 292 -7.19 -23.11 0.04
CA GLN A 292 -8.22 -22.11 -0.23
C GLN A 292 -7.67 -20.69 0.01
N THR A 293 -7.82 -19.83 -0.99
CA THR A 293 -7.34 -18.45 -0.96
C THR A 293 -8.51 -17.47 -0.92
N SER A 294 -8.42 -16.50 -0.01
CA SER A 294 -9.40 -15.40 0.11
C SER A 294 -8.68 -14.06 0.11
N ILE A 295 -9.26 -13.10 -0.60
CA ILE A 295 -8.70 -11.74 -0.73
C ILE A 295 -8.95 -10.94 0.54
N VAL A 296 -7.87 -10.34 1.06
CA VAL A 296 -7.90 -9.40 2.19
C VAL A 296 -8.03 -7.97 1.70
N GLU A 297 -7.27 -7.59 0.67
CA GLU A 297 -7.31 -6.25 0.09
C GLU A 297 -6.67 -6.23 -1.31
N VAL A 298 -7.17 -5.33 -2.17
CA VAL A 298 -6.58 -5.03 -3.47
C VAL A 298 -6.35 -3.53 -3.55
N ASN A 299 -5.12 -3.14 -3.83
CA ASN A 299 -4.72 -1.75 -4.01
C ASN A 299 -4.34 -1.51 -5.48
N GLY A 300 -4.81 -0.44 -6.09
CA GLY A 300 -4.50 -0.06 -7.47
C GLY A 300 -3.19 0.73 -7.59
N ARG A 301 -2.19 0.36 -6.79
CA ARG A 301 -0.86 0.97 -6.73
C ARG A 301 0.18 -0.06 -6.32
N LEU A 302 1.46 0.25 -6.47
CA LEU A 302 2.53 -0.59 -5.94
C LEU A 302 2.42 -0.74 -4.42
N GLY A 303 2.65 -1.95 -3.91
CA GLY A 303 2.96 -2.18 -2.51
C GLY A 303 4.22 -1.40 -2.13
N TRP A 304 4.28 -0.91 -0.89
CA TRP A 304 5.39 -0.10 -0.45
C TRP A 304 5.69 -0.25 1.03
N ASP A 305 6.95 -0.57 1.30
CA ASP A 305 7.62 -0.43 2.59
C ASP A 305 9.11 -0.12 2.34
N GLU A 306 9.85 0.30 3.34
CA GLU A 306 11.28 0.53 3.22
C GLU A 306 11.99 -0.74 2.76
N GLY A 307 12.80 -0.64 1.70
CA GLY A 307 13.51 -1.77 1.11
C GLY A 307 12.67 -2.65 0.16
N PHE A 308 11.36 -2.40 0.03
CA PHE A 308 10.45 -3.25 -0.75
C PHE A 308 10.76 -3.21 -2.26
N SER A 309 11.21 -2.08 -2.80
CA SER A 309 11.68 -1.99 -4.19
C SER A 309 12.88 -2.89 -4.44
N GLU A 310 13.83 -2.94 -3.50
CA GLU A 310 15.01 -3.79 -3.58
C GLU A 310 14.66 -5.28 -3.50
N LEU A 311 13.64 -5.65 -2.72
CA LEU A 311 13.14 -7.04 -2.66
C LEU A 311 12.72 -7.54 -4.04
N PHE A 312 11.88 -6.78 -4.76
CA PHE A 312 11.43 -7.17 -6.09
C PHE A 312 12.54 -7.08 -7.14
N LYS A 313 13.50 -6.18 -7.00
CA LYS A 313 14.65 -6.09 -7.90
C LYS A 313 15.48 -7.38 -7.93
N VAL A 314 15.54 -8.12 -6.82
CA VAL A 314 16.18 -9.44 -6.79
C VAL A 314 15.55 -10.41 -7.81
N ARG A 315 14.23 -10.33 -8.00
CA ARG A 315 13.45 -11.22 -8.88
C ARG A 315 13.28 -10.69 -10.30
N THR A 316 13.18 -9.37 -10.46
CA THR A 316 12.89 -8.75 -11.75
C THR A 316 14.13 -8.17 -12.42
N LYS A 317 15.19 -7.90 -11.64
CA LYS A 317 16.38 -7.14 -12.06
C LYS A 317 16.04 -5.76 -12.62
N GLN A 318 14.87 -5.23 -12.28
CA GLN A 318 14.32 -3.99 -12.82
C GLN A 318 13.90 -3.05 -11.70
N GLU A 319 13.93 -1.76 -12.01
CA GLU A 319 13.51 -0.70 -11.09
C GLU A 319 12.01 -0.45 -11.25
N ARG A 320 11.20 -0.94 -10.33
CA ARG A 320 9.74 -0.85 -10.43
C ARG A 320 9.20 0.58 -10.46
N ILE A 321 9.92 1.55 -9.86
CA ILE A 321 9.54 2.97 -9.95
C ILE A 321 9.70 3.47 -11.38
N LEU A 322 10.83 3.15 -12.04
CA LEU A 322 11.04 3.47 -13.46
C LEU A 322 9.96 2.81 -14.33
N GLN A 323 9.65 1.55 -14.07
CA GLN A 323 8.58 0.85 -14.80
C GLN A 323 7.22 1.50 -14.59
N ALA A 324 6.89 1.94 -13.37
CA ALA A 324 5.65 2.65 -13.10
C ALA A 324 5.57 4.00 -13.85
N GLN A 325 6.70 4.70 -14.00
CA GLN A 325 6.79 5.92 -14.81
C GLN A 325 6.60 5.61 -16.30
N GLN A 326 7.25 4.56 -16.81
CA GLN A 326 7.08 4.11 -18.20
C GLN A 326 5.65 3.71 -18.49
N LEU A 327 4.99 2.98 -17.57
CA LEU A 327 3.60 2.59 -17.68
C LEU A 327 2.68 3.81 -17.77
N ALA A 328 2.86 4.78 -16.87
CA ALA A 328 2.07 6.01 -16.84
C ALA A 328 2.20 6.84 -18.12
N LEU A 329 3.36 6.77 -18.78
CA LEU A 329 3.63 7.45 -20.05
C LEU A 329 3.24 6.61 -21.27
N GLY A 330 2.76 5.39 -21.10
CA GLY A 330 2.40 4.48 -22.19
C GLY A 330 3.62 3.95 -22.95
N TYR A 331 4.80 3.96 -22.36
CA TYR A 331 6.00 3.42 -22.97
C TYR A 331 6.03 1.88 -22.90
N GLU A 332 6.75 1.27 -23.83
CA GLU A 332 6.95 -0.17 -23.83
C GLU A 332 7.74 -0.59 -22.59
N MET A 333 7.22 -1.57 -21.86
CA MET A 333 7.82 -2.10 -20.65
C MET A 333 8.42 -3.46 -20.89
N ARG A 334 9.62 -3.67 -20.37
CA ARG A 334 10.21 -5.00 -20.30
C ARG A 334 9.85 -5.62 -18.96
N LEU A 335 8.99 -6.64 -18.98
CA LEU A 335 8.52 -7.35 -17.81
C LEU A 335 9.10 -8.77 -17.82
N GLU A 336 10.09 -9.02 -16.99
CA GLU A 336 10.77 -10.31 -16.86
C GLU A 336 10.89 -10.70 -15.39
N ARG A 337 10.92 -11.98 -15.12
CA ARG A 337 11.19 -12.57 -13.79
C ARG A 337 12.46 -13.43 -13.83
N ASP A 338 13.29 -13.28 -12.80
CA ASP A 338 14.44 -14.13 -12.55
C ASP A 338 14.15 -15.02 -11.32
N HIS A 339 14.11 -16.30 -11.52
CA HIS A 339 13.83 -17.29 -10.46
C HIS A 339 15.11 -17.82 -9.80
N SER A 340 16.27 -17.25 -10.09
CA SER A 340 17.57 -17.78 -9.67
C SER A 340 17.89 -17.57 -8.18
N ARG A 341 17.19 -16.69 -7.48
CA ARG A 341 17.45 -16.40 -6.06
C ARG A 341 16.17 -16.23 -5.26
N CYS A 342 16.26 -16.57 -3.98
CA CYS A 342 15.26 -16.24 -2.98
C CYS A 342 15.74 -15.02 -2.18
N ALA A 343 14.81 -14.24 -1.67
CA ALA A 343 15.09 -13.05 -0.89
C ALA A 343 14.13 -12.94 0.31
N ALA A 344 14.55 -12.25 1.35
CA ALA A 344 13.68 -11.81 2.41
C ALA A 344 14.04 -10.40 2.86
N LEU A 345 13.03 -9.61 3.13
CA LEU A 345 13.12 -8.28 3.71
C LEU A 345 12.54 -8.34 5.11
N ALA A 346 13.37 -8.11 6.12
CA ALA A 346 12.95 -8.13 7.52
C ALA A 346 13.03 -6.74 8.14
N TYR A 347 12.20 -6.50 9.14
CA TYR A 347 12.13 -5.24 9.86
C TYR A 347 12.46 -5.40 11.34
N ARG A 348 13.10 -4.38 11.91
CA ARG A 348 13.13 -4.13 13.34
C ARG A 348 12.10 -3.05 13.64
N SER A 349 11.16 -3.35 14.54
CA SER A 349 10.03 -2.47 14.85
C SER A 349 10.06 -2.00 16.32
N CYS A 350 9.43 -0.84 16.58
CA CYS A 350 9.21 -0.29 17.91
C CYS A 350 7.70 -0.22 18.20
N TYR A 351 7.20 -1.04 19.11
CA TYR A 351 5.78 -1.13 19.47
C TYR A 351 5.43 -0.42 20.79
N TYR A 352 6.24 0.54 21.20
CA TYR A 352 6.01 1.31 22.42
C TYR A 352 6.31 2.80 22.19
N ASN A 353 5.80 3.65 23.08
CA ASN A 353 6.11 5.08 23.04
C ASN A 353 7.60 5.29 23.36
N GLY A 354 8.31 5.93 22.45
CA GLY A 354 9.76 6.12 22.61
C GLY A 354 10.36 7.19 21.72
N ILE A 355 11.57 7.59 22.05
CA ILE A 355 12.40 8.52 21.27
C ILE A 355 13.69 7.81 20.87
N VAL A 356 14.07 7.92 19.59
CA VAL A 356 15.33 7.38 19.06
C VAL A 356 16.49 8.23 19.56
N GLU A 357 17.30 7.67 20.43
CA GLU A 357 18.47 8.36 21.01
C GLU A 357 19.73 8.14 20.16
N GLU A 358 19.93 6.89 19.71
CA GLU A 358 21.10 6.52 18.92
C GLU A 358 20.72 5.63 17.77
N ILE A 359 21.40 5.83 16.64
CA ILE A 359 21.31 5.02 15.42
C ILE A 359 22.72 4.72 14.90
N PRO A 360 22.91 3.62 14.16
CA PRO A 360 24.19 3.32 13.51
C PRO A 360 24.61 4.42 12.56
N THR A 361 25.88 4.68 12.49
CA THR A 361 26.50 5.55 11.47
C THR A 361 26.45 4.88 10.10
N ALA A 362 26.60 5.68 9.03
CA ALA A 362 26.70 5.14 7.68
C ALA A 362 27.89 4.16 7.51
N ALA A 363 29.00 4.38 8.23
CA ALA A 363 30.16 3.50 8.19
C ALA A 363 29.84 2.13 8.84
N GLU A 364 29.13 2.11 9.95
CA GLU A 364 28.71 0.87 10.62
C GLU A 364 27.72 0.08 9.76
N LEU A 365 26.72 0.74 9.18
CA LEU A 365 25.80 0.11 8.22
C LEU A 365 26.54 -0.47 7.02
N ASN A 366 27.46 0.28 6.43
CA ASN A 366 28.25 -0.18 5.29
C ASN A 366 29.17 -1.35 5.66
N GLY A 367 29.68 -1.39 6.89
CA GLY A 367 30.50 -2.49 7.38
C GLY A 367 29.76 -3.83 7.52
N LEU A 368 28.42 -3.78 7.61
CA LEU A 368 27.56 -4.99 7.69
C LEU A 368 27.04 -5.42 6.32
N ARG A 369 27.03 -4.54 5.32
CA ARG A 369 26.53 -4.83 3.96
C ARG A 369 27.47 -5.78 3.22
N THR A 370 26.89 -6.68 2.44
CA THR A 370 27.59 -7.60 1.54
C THR A 370 26.86 -7.65 0.20
N GLU A 371 27.34 -8.45 -0.75
CA GLU A 371 26.63 -8.69 -2.01
C GLU A 371 25.25 -9.35 -1.81
N THR A 372 25.05 -10.06 -0.70
CA THR A 372 23.83 -10.80 -0.37
C THR A 372 23.05 -10.21 0.79
N LEU A 373 23.49 -9.09 1.36
CA LEU A 373 22.87 -8.43 2.51
C LEU A 373 22.92 -6.90 2.37
N GLN A 374 21.76 -6.28 2.35
CA GLN A 374 21.57 -4.84 2.41
C GLN A 374 20.91 -4.46 3.72
N LEU A 375 21.15 -3.25 4.21
CA LEU A 375 20.58 -2.72 5.46
C LEU A 375 20.26 -1.24 5.27
N GLY A 376 19.18 -0.81 5.91
CA GLY A 376 18.79 0.60 5.94
C GLY A 376 18.09 0.97 7.25
N LEU A 377 17.94 2.26 7.47
CA LEU A 377 17.16 2.82 8.57
C LEU A 377 15.85 3.34 8.02
N ALA A 378 14.77 3.05 8.74
CA ALA A 378 13.43 3.60 8.53
C ALA A 378 13.15 4.77 9.51
N THR A 379 14.17 5.23 10.24
CA THR A 379 14.06 6.28 11.26
C THR A 379 15.33 7.14 11.31
N HIS A 380 15.28 8.20 12.12
CA HIS A 380 16.41 9.08 12.38
C HIS A 380 16.51 9.41 13.88
N ARG A 381 17.66 9.92 14.31
CA ARG A 381 17.85 10.35 15.71
C ARG A 381 16.83 11.46 16.04
N GLY A 382 16.20 11.34 17.21
CA GLY A 382 15.14 12.25 17.66
C GLY A 382 13.75 11.91 17.15
N ALA A 383 13.60 10.92 16.26
CA ALA A 383 12.29 10.45 15.82
C ALA A 383 11.49 9.90 17.02
N ARG A 384 10.19 10.15 17.02
CA ARG A 384 9.27 9.69 18.06
C ARG A 384 8.43 8.54 17.55
N PHE A 385 8.43 7.44 18.27
CA PHE A 385 7.51 6.33 18.07
C PHE A 385 6.34 6.42 19.04
N LEU A 386 5.16 6.07 18.55
CA LEU A 386 3.95 5.94 19.35
C LEU A 386 3.49 4.48 19.29
N ALA A 387 3.02 3.98 20.44
CA ALA A 387 2.53 2.61 20.50
C ALA A 387 1.30 2.44 19.61
N PRO A 388 1.21 1.35 18.84
CA PRO A 388 0.00 1.03 18.10
C PRO A 388 -1.25 0.99 19.02
N PRO A 389 -2.42 1.41 18.54
CA PRO A 389 -2.77 1.63 17.13
C PRO A 389 -2.66 3.10 16.66
N ASP A 390 -1.62 3.85 17.02
CA ASP A 390 -1.47 5.21 16.53
C ASP A 390 -1.33 5.23 14.99
N PRO A 391 -2.18 5.95 14.28
CA PRO A 391 -2.22 5.89 12.81
C PRO A 391 -1.17 6.76 12.12
N GLU A 392 -0.43 7.60 12.85
CA GLU A 392 0.49 8.56 12.26
C GLU A 392 1.94 8.03 12.17
N VAL A 393 2.24 7.00 12.95
CA VAL A 393 3.61 6.45 13.05
C VAL A 393 3.62 4.97 12.71
N TYR A 394 4.34 4.61 11.65
CA TYR A 394 4.60 3.21 11.34
C TYR A 394 5.76 2.69 12.21
N PRO A 395 5.71 1.46 12.73
CA PRO A 395 6.63 1.02 13.78
C PRO A 395 8.04 0.65 13.31
N HIS A 396 8.33 0.66 12.01
CA HIS A 396 9.62 0.23 11.49
C HIS A 396 10.74 1.19 11.87
N VAL A 397 11.83 0.64 12.41
CA VAL A 397 13.03 1.38 12.83
C VAL A 397 14.18 1.16 11.87
N ALA A 398 14.36 -0.08 11.41
CA ALA A 398 15.38 -0.48 10.46
C ALA A 398 14.89 -1.68 9.63
N TRP A 399 15.49 -1.86 8.47
CA TRP A 399 15.21 -2.98 7.59
C TRP A 399 16.51 -3.67 7.14
N ALA A 400 16.40 -4.95 6.82
CA ALA A 400 17.46 -5.74 6.20
C ALA A 400 16.89 -6.60 5.07
N LEU A 401 17.51 -6.55 3.91
CA LEU A 401 17.24 -7.41 2.78
C LEU A 401 18.39 -8.41 2.62
N ALA A 402 18.08 -9.68 2.70
CA ALA A 402 19.05 -10.74 2.42
C ALA A 402 18.62 -11.60 1.23
N THR A 403 19.59 -12.23 0.55
CA THR A 403 19.35 -13.20 -0.52
C THR A 403 19.97 -14.53 -0.17
N HIS A 404 19.30 -15.61 -0.61
CA HIS A 404 19.78 -16.98 -0.49
C HIS A 404 19.53 -17.76 -1.77
N PRO A 405 20.42 -18.70 -2.16
CA PRO A 405 20.25 -19.42 -3.44
C PRO A 405 18.94 -20.21 -3.58
N THR A 406 18.41 -20.76 -2.48
CA THR A 406 17.36 -21.79 -2.55
C THR A 406 16.21 -21.62 -1.53
N SER A 407 16.29 -20.70 -0.58
CA SER A 407 15.25 -20.55 0.46
C SER A 407 15.08 -19.11 0.90
N SER A 408 13.84 -18.62 0.86
CA SER A 408 13.45 -17.31 1.38
C SER A 408 13.41 -17.28 2.91
N HIS A 409 13.10 -18.42 3.55
CA HIS A 409 13.21 -18.55 5.01
C HIS A 409 14.66 -18.45 5.50
N ALA A 410 15.62 -19.10 4.79
CA ALA A 410 17.04 -18.95 5.12
C ALA A 410 17.52 -17.50 4.90
N ALA A 411 17.04 -16.82 3.87
CA ALA A 411 17.29 -15.39 3.67
C ALA A 411 16.74 -14.55 4.84
N ASN A 412 15.54 -14.87 5.33
CA ASN A 412 14.91 -14.18 6.47
C ASN A 412 15.74 -14.32 7.76
N GLU A 413 16.26 -15.50 8.06
CA GLU A 413 17.15 -15.70 9.23
C GLU A 413 18.42 -14.84 9.13
N ILE A 414 19.01 -14.72 7.93
CA ILE A 414 20.18 -13.86 7.69
C ILE A 414 19.79 -12.38 7.94
N ALA A 415 18.67 -11.93 7.39
CA ALA A 415 18.20 -10.55 7.55
C ALA A 415 17.90 -10.20 9.02
N ARG A 416 17.17 -11.06 9.73
CA ARG A 416 16.85 -10.88 11.16
C ARG A 416 18.12 -10.84 12.03
N THR A 417 19.05 -11.77 11.80
CA THR A 417 20.34 -11.79 12.52
C THR A 417 21.15 -10.51 12.29
N ALA A 418 21.09 -9.94 11.08
CA ALA A 418 21.77 -8.67 10.78
C ALA A 418 21.12 -7.50 11.54
N LEU A 419 19.79 -7.45 11.63
CA LEU A 419 19.07 -6.42 12.38
C LEU A 419 19.36 -6.44 13.88
N GLU A 420 19.58 -7.62 14.47
CA GLU A 420 19.94 -7.78 15.89
C GLU A 420 21.32 -7.15 16.20
N ARG A 421 22.21 -7.08 15.23
CA ARG A 421 23.56 -6.48 15.38
C ARG A 421 23.55 -4.97 15.32
N LEU A 422 22.45 -4.35 14.88
CA LEU A 422 22.36 -2.89 14.79
C LEU A 422 22.23 -2.27 16.19
N GLN A 423 23.14 -1.37 16.51
CA GLN A 423 23.10 -0.59 17.74
C GLN A 423 22.11 0.56 17.58
N ILE A 424 20.85 0.34 17.96
CA ILE A 424 19.79 1.36 17.97
C ILE A 424 19.25 1.45 19.39
N MET A 425 19.29 2.64 19.98
CA MET A 425 18.77 2.90 21.31
C MET A 425 17.50 3.75 21.22
N ILE A 426 16.42 3.26 21.83
CA ILE A 426 15.13 3.95 21.91
C ILE A 426 14.74 4.03 23.38
N SER A 427 14.67 5.25 23.93
CA SER A 427 14.21 5.49 25.30
C SER A 427 12.68 5.48 25.35
N ARG A 428 12.11 4.81 26.36
CA ARG A 428 10.65 4.85 26.62
C ARG A 428 10.24 6.23 27.18
N ILE A 429 9.07 6.73 26.75
CA ILE A 429 8.46 7.97 27.21
C ILE A 429 7.05 7.75 27.72
#